data_c4c15c9c7cfa6b05f3d83a3ae9327293
#
_entry.id   c4c15c9c7cfa6b05f3d83a3ae9327293
#
_cell.length_a   1.000
_cell.length_b   1.000
_cell.length_c   1.000
_cell.angle_alpha   90.00
_cell.angle_beta   90.00
_cell.angle_gamma   90.00
#
_symmetry.space_group_name_H-M   'P 1'
#
loop_
_entity.id
_entity.type
_entity.pdbx_description
1 polymer ?
#
loop_
_entity_poly.entity_id
_entity_poly.type
_entity_poly.pdbx_seq_one_letter_code
_entity_poly.pdbx_strand_id
1 'polypeptide(L)'
;MNYTAPMLTLPATAEAFGTPSSAQAWLLNGTPLGLAALLLVAGALADAHGRRRVFLLGTLALGVTTALGALAGTTALFTAARIAQGAASAAILAGSLGLLADAYPSGRDRIRATGVWGASVSAGIALGPLLAAVLSLADWRLAYLTLGAATLATAVTGARTLTPPRAGGGGGPAPSPGRTADAPAPSPERTADAPAPSPAGRAGGGGRPDLAGATTLALALGALLTALTLGRDGWLRPAVGALLLASAVLLALFVAVERRRKDPMIDLGLLRRPAFRASTVGALFTGLAVIGLFSVLPSLLMRGQGVAPLTAAGLFVLWSGTSFVVALQARRLAGRISAPYQLALGFVLSAAGVLPLLGTVDAPAVPWPRLMAGLVVAGAGSGLLNAALPRLAVDSVPPERAAMGSGANNTARYIGSAAGVALMLALSATDPDTAFAASAALALAGAALTVAGSPRR
;
A
#
# COMPACT_ATOMS: atom_id res chain seq x y z
N MET A 1 -5.33 -7.20 7.17
CA MET A 1 -4.99 -8.01 8.36
C MET A 1 -3.54 -8.48 8.34
N ASN A 2 -3.11 -9.27 7.37
CA ASN A 2 -1.75 -9.85 7.35
C ASN A 2 -0.60 -8.83 7.37
N TYR A 3 -0.81 -7.64 6.81
CA TYR A 3 0.15 -6.53 6.84
C TYR A 3 0.34 -5.94 8.24
N THR A 4 -0.72 -5.84 9.04
CA THR A 4 -0.74 -5.13 10.33
C THR A 4 -0.62 -6.03 11.55
N ALA A 5 -0.87 -7.34 11.42
CA ALA A 5 -0.72 -8.29 12.52
C ALA A 5 0.67 -8.25 13.19
N PRO A 6 1.81 -8.15 12.44
CA PRO A 6 3.13 -8.11 13.05
C PRO A 6 3.41 -6.90 13.93
N MET A 7 2.65 -5.82 13.78
CA MET A 7 2.83 -4.62 14.61
C MET A 7 2.56 -4.93 16.10
N LEU A 8 1.67 -5.89 16.38
CA LEU A 8 1.35 -6.35 17.72
C LEU A 8 2.15 -7.60 18.15
N THR A 9 2.48 -8.47 17.18
CA THR A 9 3.24 -9.69 17.50
C THR A 9 4.76 -9.47 17.52
N LEU A 10 5.25 -8.28 17.16
CA LEU A 10 6.69 -7.99 17.09
C LEU A 10 7.45 -8.33 18.37
N PRO A 11 7.01 -7.93 19.59
CA PRO A 11 7.76 -8.27 20.80
C PRO A 11 7.87 -9.78 20.99
N ALA A 12 6.75 -10.50 20.87
CA ALA A 12 6.70 -11.95 21.07
C ALA A 12 7.50 -12.73 20.00
N THR A 13 7.44 -12.30 18.73
CA THR A 13 8.23 -12.93 17.65
C THR A 13 9.71 -12.65 17.80
N ALA A 14 10.07 -11.42 18.20
CA ALA A 14 11.48 -11.06 18.43
C ALA A 14 12.08 -11.84 19.59
N GLU A 15 11.33 -12.03 20.67
CA GLU A 15 11.73 -12.86 21.81
C GLU A 15 11.85 -14.34 21.41
N ALA A 16 10.83 -14.90 20.73
CA ALA A 16 10.82 -16.30 20.32
C ALA A 16 11.98 -16.69 19.40
N PHE A 17 12.48 -15.74 18.59
CA PHE A 17 13.60 -15.99 17.66
C PHE A 17 14.94 -15.47 18.20
N GLY A 18 14.99 -14.87 19.37
CA GLY A 18 16.18 -14.17 19.87
C GLY A 18 16.64 -13.06 18.92
N THR A 19 15.70 -12.35 18.26
CA THR A 19 16.01 -11.35 17.23
C THR A 19 16.65 -10.13 17.86
N PRO A 20 17.90 -9.78 17.53
CA PRO A 20 18.54 -8.57 18.05
C PRO A 20 17.78 -7.32 17.58
N SER A 21 17.86 -6.23 18.35
CA SER A 21 17.14 -4.98 18.06
C SER A 21 17.41 -4.45 16.65
N SER A 22 18.64 -4.59 16.16
CA SER A 22 19.05 -4.21 14.80
C SER A 22 18.29 -4.97 13.71
N ALA A 23 17.91 -6.22 13.94
CA ALA A 23 17.23 -7.06 12.95
C ALA A 23 15.70 -7.03 13.05
N GLN A 24 15.11 -6.43 14.10
CA GLN A 24 13.65 -6.40 14.28
C GLN A 24 12.88 -5.70 13.16
N ALA A 25 13.52 -4.73 12.48
CA ALA A 25 12.93 -4.08 11.33
C ALA A 25 12.54 -5.06 10.22
N TRP A 26 13.26 -6.18 10.07
CA TRP A 26 12.97 -7.21 9.07
C TRP A 26 11.66 -7.95 9.35
N LEU A 27 11.29 -8.15 10.61
CA LEU A 27 10.03 -8.78 11.00
C LEU A 27 8.83 -7.96 10.54
N LEU A 28 8.94 -6.63 10.47
CA LEU A 28 7.91 -5.73 9.97
C LEU A 28 8.04 -5.46 8.46
N ASN A 29 9.26 -5.25 7.98
CA ASN A 29 9.52 -4.74 6.64
C ASN A 29 9.40 -5.78 5.52
N GLY A 30 9.41 -7.07 5.82
CA GLY A 30 9.35 -8.10 4.79
C GLY A 30 8.14 -7.93 3.85
N THR A 31 6.95 -7.71 4.38
CA THR A 31 5.74 -7.53 3.55
C THR A 31 5.73 -6.23 2.74
N PRO A 32 6.02 -5.04 3.32
CA PRO A 32 6.21 -3.82 2.54
C PRO A 32 7.21 -3.97 1.41
N LEU A 33 8.34 -4.64 1.67
CA LEU A 33 9.37 -4.90 0.66
C LEU A 33 8.83 -5.75 -0.50
N GLY A 34 8.21 -6.88 -0.20
CA GLY A 34 7.62 -7.74 -1.22
C GLY A 34 6.53 -7.03 -2.04
N LEU A 35 5.69 -6.21 -1.37
CA LEU A 35 4.69 -5.39 -2.03
C LEU A 35 5.33 -4.34 -2.96
N ALA A 36 6.29 -3.56 -2.46
CA ALA A 36 6.93 -2.51 -3.24
C ALA A 36 7.65 -3.08 -4.48
N ALA A 37 8.36 -4.20 -4.29
CA ALA A 37 9.13 -4.83 -5.35
C ALA A 37 8.25 -5.40 -6.47
N LEU A 38 7.12 -6.03 -6.12
CA LEU A 38 6.37 -6.86 -7.07
C LEU A 38 5.00 -6.31 -7.48
N LEU A 39 4.55 -5.17 -6.94
CA LEU A 39 3.22 -4.64 -7.26
C LEU A 39 3.07 -4.29 -8.75
N LEU A 40 4.07 -3.66 -9.35
CA LEU A 40 4.07 -3.32 -10.77
C LEU A 40 4.17 -4.57 -11.65
N VAL A 41 5.00 -5.53 -11.24
CA VAL A 41 5.12 -6.84 -11.92
C VAL A 41 3.82 -7.59 -11.89
N ALA A 42 3.18 -7.64 -10.73
CA ALA A 42 1.90 -8.32 -10.54
C ALA A 42 0.80 -7.70 -11.42
N GLY A 43 0.82 -6.37 -11.59
CA GLY A 43 -0.05 -5.67 -12.54
C GLY A 43 0.16 -6.17 -13.98
N ALA A 44 1.41 -6.15 -14.45
CA ALA A 44 1.76 -6.63 -15.78
C ALA A 44 1.44 -8.12 -15.98
N LEU A 45 1.68 -8.95 -14.97
CA LEU A 45 1.33 -10.38 -15.01
C LEU A 45 -0.19 -10.58 -15.06
N ALA A 46 -0.96 -9.77 -14.32
CA ALA A 46 -2.42 -9.84 -14.34
C ALA A 46 -2.99 -9.49 -15.72
N ASP A 47 -2.41 -8.50 -16.38
CA ASP A 47 -2.82 -8.12 -17.74
C ASP A 47 -2.38 -9.16 -18.78
N ALA A 48 -1.20 -9.79 -18.63
CA ALA A 48 -0.68 -10.80 -19.57
C ALA A 48 -1.31 -12.20 -19.41
N HIS A 49 -1.51 -12.66 -18.16
CA HIS A 49 -1.92 -14.04 -17.86
C HIS A 49 -3.37 -14.15 -17.36
N GLY A 50 -4.07 -13.01 -17.25
CA GLY A 50 -5.45 -12.96 -16.79
C GLY A 50 -5.59 -12.66 -15.30
N ARG A 51 -6.37 -11.63 -15.00
CA ARG A 51 -6.58 -11.05 -13.67
C ARG A 51 -7.08 -12.07 -12.64
N ARG A 52 -7.99 -12.97 -13.05
CA ARG A 52 -8.51 -14.04 -12.19
C ARG A 52 -7.43 -15.02 -11.75
N ARG A 53 -6.59 -15.47 -12.67
CA ARG A 53 -5.51 -16.42 -12.35
C ARG A 53 -4.52 -15.82 -11.39
N VAL A 54 -4.06 -14.59 -11.65
CA VAL A 54 -3.10 -13.88 -10.81
C VAL A 54 -3.67 -13.61 -9.42
N PHE A 55 -4.95 -13.22 -9.32
CA PHE A 55 -5.64 -13.04 -8.04
C PHE A 55 -5.72 -14.35 -7.23
N LEU A 56 -6.14 -15.44 -7.84
CA LEU A 56 -6.29 -16.73 -7.16
C LEU A 56 -4.95 -17.32 -6.73
N LEU A 57 -3.93 -17.27 -7.61
CA LEU A 57 -2.57 -17.72 -7.27
C LEU A 57 -1.97 -16.85 -6.16
N GLY A 58 -2.17 -15.53 -6.21
CA GLY A 58 -1.77 -14.63 -5.15
C GLY A 58 -2.45 -14.95 -3.83
N THR A 59 -3.77 -15.23 -3.84
CA THR A 59 -4.51 -15.57 -2.62
C THR A 59 -4.05 -16.90 -2.03
N LEU A 60 -3.84 -17.91 -2.87
CA LEU A 60 -3.28 -19.21 -2.45
C LEU A 60 -1.87 -19.04 -1.86
N ALA A 61 -0.99 -18.33 -2.57
CA ALA A 61 0.38 -18.10 -2.12
C ALA A 61 0.40 -17.32 -0.80
N LEU A 62 -0.49 -16.32 -0.63
CA LEU A 62 -0.60 -15.58 0.64
C LEU A 62 -1.01 -16.50 1.79
N GLY A 63 -1.99 -17.37 1.59
CA GLY A 63 -2.43 -18.31 2.62
C GLY A 63 -1.32 -19.27 3.04
N VAL A 64 -0.64 -19.90 2.05
CA VAL A 64 0.46 -20.84 2.28
C VAL A 64 1.64 -20.14 2.98
N THR A 65 2.10 -18.99 2.48
CA THR A 65 3.24 -18.29 3.06
C THR A 65 2.93 -17.71 4.44
N THR A 66 1.66 -17.38 4.72
CA THR A 66 1.24 -16.96 6.06
C THR A 66 1.28 -18.14 7.04
N ALA A 67 0.77 -19.30 6.67
CA ALA A 67 0.85 -20.50 7.47
C ALA A 67 2.31 -20.96 7.71
N LEU A 68 3.16 -20.91 6.67
CA LEU A 68 4.61 -21.19 6.80
C LEU A 68 5.30 -20.20 7.73
N GLY A 69 4.87 -18.92 7.74
CA GLY A 69 5.37 -17.91 8.68
C GLY A 69 5.10 -18.28 10.15
N ALA A 70 3.96 -18.92 10.44
CA ALA A 70 3.66 -19.41 11.79
C ALA A 70 4.60 -20.55 12.24
N LEU A 71 5.11 -21.33 11.29
CA LEU A 71 6.02 -22.46 11.55
C LEU A 71 7.50 -22.02 11.55
N ALA A 72 7.79 -20.76 11.33
CA ALA A 72 9.16 -20.27 11.32
C ALA A 72 9.82 -20.42 12.71
N GLY A 73 11.05 -20.89 12.71
CA GLY A 73 11.88 -21.01 13.92
C GLY A 73 13.01 -19.99 13.99
N THR A 74 13.18 -19.14 12.97
CA THR A 74 14.24 -18.13 12.91
C THR A 74 13.75 -16.84 12.29
N THR A 75 14.41 -15.72 12.65
CA THR A 75 14.18 -14.40 12.06
C THR A 75 14.26 -14.41 10.54
N ALA A 76 15.26 -15.12 9.98
CA ALA A 76 15.48 -15.17 8.53
C ALA A 76 14.32 -15.88 7.81
N LEU A 77 13.87 -17.03 8.31
CA LEU A 77 12.78 -17.80 7.71
C LEU A 77 11.46 -17.03 7.80
N PHE A 78 11.18 -16.42 8.96
CA PHE A 78 9.99 -15.58 9.12
C PHE A 78 10.03 -14.38 8.17
N THR A 79 11.16 -13.68 8.05
CA THR A 79 11.33 -12.54 7.14
C THR A 79 11.13 -12.97 5.67
N ALA A 80 11.69 -14.12 5.27
CA ALA A 80 11.50 -14.66 3.92
C ALA A 80 10.00 -14.95 3.64
N ALA A 81 9.30 -15.56 4.61
CA ALA A 81 7.86 -15.77 4.51
C ALA A 81 7.11 -14.43 4.39
N ARG A 82 7.51 -13.39 5.14
CA ARG A 82 6.92 -12.04 5.07
C ARG A 82 7.14 -11.37 3.71
N ILE A 83 8.32 -11.51 3.11
CA ILE A 83 8.60 -11.01 1.75
C ILE A 83 7.70 -11.73 0.73
N ALA A 84 7.58 -13.05 0.82
CA ALA A 84 6.70 -13.84 -0.03
C ALA A 84 5.21 -13.47 0.15
N GLN A 85 4.77 -13.16 1.38
CA GLN A 85 3.43 -12.63 1.66
C GLN A 85 3.20 -11.26 0.99
N GLY A 86 4.23 -10.40 0.98
CA GLY A 86 4.18 -9.12 0.27
C GLY A 86 4.01 -9.31 -1.23
N ALA A 87 4.79 -10.21 -1.83
CA ALA A 87 4.69 -10.59 -3.23
C ALA A 87 3.29 -11.12 -3.60
N ALA A 88 2.76 -12.01 -2.79
CA ALA A 88 1.42 -12.57 -2.94
C ALA A 88 0.33 -11.50 -2.81
N SER A 89 0.49 -10.58 -1.85
CA SER A 89 -0.42 -9.44 -1.65
C SER A 89 -0.42 -8.48 -2.85
N ALA A 90 0.74 -8.29 -3.50
CA ALA A 90 0.84 -7.50 -4.73
C ALA A 90 -0.03 -8.10 -5.86
N ALA A 91 0.00 -9.42 -6.02
CA ALA A 91 -0.83 -10.13 -6.99
C ALA A 91 -2.33 -10.00 -6.67
N ILE A 92 -2.71 -10.07 -5.38
CA ILE A 92 -4.10 -9.87 -4.93
C ILE A 92 -4.56 -8.44 -5.23
N LEU A 93 -3.78 -7.43 -4.88
CA LEU A 93 -4.14 -6.03 -5.09
C LEU A 93 -4.30 -5.71 -6.58
N ALA A 94 -3.34 -6.12 -7.41
CA ALA A 94 -3.39 -5.91 -8.85
C ALA A 94 -4.55 -6.68 -9.50
N GLY A 95 -4.72 -7.96 -9.16
CA GLY A 95 -5.78 -8.81 -9.70
C GLY A 95 -7.18 -8.37 -9.27
N SER A 96 -7.39 -8.02 -7.99
CA SER A 96 -8.71 -7.67 -7.45
C SER A 96 -9.28 -6.40 -8.08
N LEU A 97 -8.47 -5.34 -8.21
CA LEU A 97 -8.89 -4.09 -8.86
C LEU A 97 -9.19 -4.31 -10.34
N GLY A 98 -8.40 -5.16 -11.01
CA GLY A 98 -8.64 -5.54 -12.39
C GLY A 98 -9.94 -6.31 -12.58
N LEU A 99 -10.21 -7.32 -11.75
CA LEU A 99 -11.48 -8.08 -11.77
C LEU A 99 -12.69 -7.18 -11.51
N LEU A 100 -12.55 -6.24 -10.58
CA LEU A 100 -13.61 -5.29 -10.28
C LEU A 100 -13.88 -4.35 -11.47
N ALA A 101 -12.83 -3.92 -12.18
CA ALA A 101 -12.96 -3.10 -13.39
C ALA A 101 -13.63 -3.87 -14.55
N ASP A 102 -13.39 -5.18 -14.66
CA ASP A 102 -14.01 -6.05 -15.66
C ASP A 102 -15.49 -6.30 -15.35
N ALA A 103 -15.82 -6.54 -14.06
CA ALA A 103 -17.20 -6.81 -13.65
C ALA A 103 -18.09 -5.56 -13.67
N TYR A 104 -17.51 -4.37 -13.45
CA TYR A 104 -18.21 -3.10 -13.38
C TYR A 104 -17.50 -2.04 -14.26
N PRO A 105 -17.75 -2.00 -15.57
CA PRO A 105 -16.99 -1.14 -16.49
C PRO A 105 -17.13 0.36 -16.21
N SER A 106 -18.31 0.82 -15.77
CA SER A 106 -18.57 2.26 -15.51
C SER A 106 -19.79 2.47 -14.60
N GLY A 107 -20.05 3.73 -14.23
CA GLY A 107 -21.28 4.15 -13.57
C GLY A 107 -21.30 3.97 -12.06
N ARG A 108 -22.50 4.04 -11.48
CA ARG A 108 -22.74 4.00 -10.04
C ARG A 108 -22.31 2.69 -9.39
N ASP A 109 -22.47 1.57 -10.09
CA ASP A 109 -22.12 0.24 -9.58
C ASP A 109 -20.61 0.07 -9.43
N ARG A 110 -19.81 0.60 -10.35
CA ARG A 110 -18.34 0.64 -10.21
C ARG A 110 -17.91 1.47 -9.00
N ILE A 111 -18.52 2.65 -8.80
CA ILE A 111 -18.22 3.50 -7.65
C ILE A 111 -18.56 2.77 -6.34
N ARG A 112 -19.71 2.09 -6.30
CA ARG A 112 -20.16 1.32 -5.13
C ARG A 112 -19.22 0.14 -4.86
N ALA A 113 -18.91 -0.65 -5.87
CA ALA A 113 -18.02 -1.82 -5.75
C ALA A 113 -16.59 -1.43 -5.33
N THR A 114 -16.03 -0.36 -5.90
CA THR A 114 -14.73 0.18 -5.49
C THR A 114 -14.77 0.72 -4.05
N GLY A 115 -15.89 1.32 -3.65
CA GLY A 115 -16.12 1.76 -2.27
C GLY A 115 -16.13 0.60 -1.27
N VAL A 116 -16.82 -0.50 -1.59
CA VAL A 116 -16.84 -1.73 -0.78
C VAL A 116 -15.45 -2.35 -0.70
N TRP A 117 -14.72 -2.41 -1.82
CA TRP A 117 -13.33 -2.89 -1.84
C TRP A 117 -12.43 -2.06 -0.93
N GLY A 118 -12.48 -0.73 -1.04
CA GLY A 118 -11.70 0.16 -0.18
C GLY A 118 -12.06 0.04 1.31
N ALA A 119 -13.35 -0.08 1.61
CA ALA A 119 -13.83 -0.31 2.97
C ALA A 119 -13.33 -1.65 3.54
N SER A 120 -13.33 -2.72 2.72
CA SER A 120 -12.81 -4.04 3.13
C SER A 120 -11.31 -3.99 3.42
N VAL A 121 -10.52 -3.26 2.62
CA VAL A 121 -9.09 -3.05 2.87
C VAL A 121 -8.89 -2.31 4.20
N SER A 122 -9.63 -1.22 4.43
CA SER A 122 -9.52 -0.42 5.65
C SER A 122 -9.96 -1.22 6.89
N ALA A 123 -11.06 -1.98 6.80
CA ALA A 123 -11.48 -2.87 7.87
C ALA A 123 -10.42 -3.94 8.18
N GLY A 124 -9.79 -4.51 7.13
CA GLY A 124 -8.70 -5.45 7.31
C GLY A 124 -7.47 -4.86 8.00
N ILE A 125 -7.13 -3.60 7.72
CA ILE A 125 -6.04 -2.88 8.40
C ILE A 125 -6.38 -2.68 9.87
N ALA A 126 -7.59 -2.27 10.19
CA ALA A 126 -8.03 -1.99 11.56
C ALA A 126 -8.18 -3.27 12.41
N LEU A 127 -8.77 -4.33 11.84
CA LEU A 127 -9.04 -5.58 12.56
C LEU A 127 -7.82 -6.49 12.68
N GLY A 128 -6.81 -6.33 11.82
CA GLY A 128 -5.61 -7.16 11.84
C GLY A 128 -4.87 -7.16 13.18
N PRO A 129 -4.51 -5.99 13.74
CA PRO A 129 -3.88 -5.90 15.05
C PRO A 129 -4.75 -6.45 16.18
N LEU A 130 -6.06 -6.18 16.15
CA LEU A 130 -6.99 -6.68 17.17
C LEU A 130 -7.04 -8.21 17.19
N LEU A 131 -7.19 -8.83 16.02
CA LEU A 131 -7.15 -10.28 15.88
C LEU A 131 -5.81 -10.85 16.35
N ALA A 132 -4.71 -10.22 15.95
CA ALA A 132 -3.38 -10.63 16.35
C ALA A 132 -3.19 -10.53 17.87
N ALA A 133 -3.65 -9.45 18.48
CA ALA A 133 -3.54 -9.26 19.93
C ALA A 133 -4.35 -10.32 20.71
N VAL A 134 -5.60 -10.57 20.32
CA VAL A 134 -6.45 -11.60 20.99
C VAL A 134 -5.82 -12.98 20.88
N LEU A 135 -5.36 -13.38 19.68
CA LEU A 135 -4.80 -14.71 19.46
C LEU A 135 -3.41 -14.86 20.10
N SER A 136 -2.65 -13.78 20.20
CA SER A 136 -1.32 -13.76 20.85
C SER A 136 -1.42 -13.90 22.38
N LEU A 137 -2.61 -13.80 22.98
CA LEU A 137 -2.77 -14.13 24.40
C LEU A 137 -2.45 -15.60 24.69
N ALA A 138 -2.66 -16.48 23.73
CA ALA A 138 -2.30 -17.89 23.85
C ALA A 138 -0.95 -18.17 23.15
N ASP A 139 -0.80 -17.84 21.87
CA ASP A 139 0.44 -17.97 21.11
C ASP A 139 0.37 -17.03 19.88
N TRP A 140 1.43 -16.26 19.61
CA TRP A 140 1.53 -15.39 18.46
C TRP A 140 1.37 -16.14 17.12
N ARG A 141 1.73 -17.43 17.07
CA ARG A 141 1.59 -18.30 15.89
C ARG A 141 0.14 -18.47 15.46
N LEU A 142 -0.80 -18.46 16.41
CA LEU A 142 -2.23 -18.62 16.13
C LEU A 142 -2.75 -17.48 15.23
N ALA A 143 -2.22 -16.27 15.35
CA ALA A 143 -2.60 -15.16 14.48
C ALA A 143 -2.26 -15.46 13.01
N TYR A 144 -1.12 -16.04 12.73
CA TYR A 144 -0.70 -16.39 11.37
C TYR A 144 -1.38 -17.66 10.85
N LEU A 145 -1.60 -18.66 11.70
CA LEU A 145 -2.33 -19.88 11.32
C LEU A 145 -3.78 -19.56 10.94
N THR A 146 -4.47 -18.77 11.74
CA THR A 146 -5.88 -18.39 11.46
C THR A 146 -5.98 -17.50 10.23
N LEU A 147 -5.09 -16.52 10.05
CA LEU A 147 -5.04 -15.69 8.86
C LEU A 147 -4.69 -16.51 7.61
N GLY A 148 -3.78 -17.45 7.73
CA GLY A 148 -3.41 -18.39 6.67
C GLY A 148 -4.59 -19.24 6.25
N ALA A 149 -5.26 -19.90 7.22
CA ALA A 149 -6.44 -20.74 6.99
C ALA A 149 -7.60 -19.96 6.35
N ALA A 150 -7.91 -18.75 6.87
CA ALA A 150 -8.94 -17.89 6.31
C ALA A 150 -8.62 -17.46 4.87
N THR A 151 -7.35 -17.18 4.58
CA THR A 151 -6.91 -16.82 3.22
C THR A 151 -6.98 -18.02 2.27
N LEU A 152 -6.62 -19.22 2.71
CA LEU A 152 -6.78 -20.45 1.92
C LEU A 152 -8.26 -20.77 1.65
N ALA A 153 -9.13 -20.61 2.64
CA ALA A 153 -10.58 -20.72 2.45
C ALA A 153 -11.11 -19.71 1.43
N THR A 154 -10.58 -18.47 1.47
CA THR A 154 -10.91 -17.43 0.47
C THR A 154 -10.42 -17.82 -0.94
N ALA A 155 -9.24 -18.44 -1.07
CA ALA A 155 -8.75 -18.93 -2.37
C ALA A 155 -9.65 -20.02 -2.93
N VAL A 156 -10.08 -20.97 -2.10
CA VAL A 156 -11.00 -22.07 -2.51
C VAL A 156 -12.37 -21.52 -2.92
N THR A 157 -12.97 -20.64 -2.11
CA THR A 157 -14.24 -20.00 -2.45
C THR A 157 -14.13 -19.15 -3.71
N GLY A 158 -13.08 -18.35 -3.84
CA GLY A 158 -12.82 -17.55 -5.04
C GLY A 158 -12.66 -18.43 -6.30
N ALA A 159 -11.98 -19.58 -6.20
CA ALA A 159 -11.84 -20.51 -7.32
C ALA A 159 -13.18 -21.07 -7.80
N ARG A 160 -14.13 -21.28 -6.88
CA ARG A 160 -15.47 -21.80 -7.17
C ARG A 160 -16.45 -20.74 -7.66
N THR A 161 -16.36 -19.49 -7.15
CA THR A 161 -17.36 -18.43 -7.40
C THR A 161 -16.97 -17.48 -8.52
N LEU A 162 -15.67 -17.23 -8.73
CA LEU A 162 -15.23 -16.37 -9.82
C LEU A 162 -15.35 -17.13 -11.14
N THR A 163 -16.24 -16.66 -12.01
CA THR A 163 -16.45 -17.25 -13.35
C THR A 163 -15.19 -17.07 -14.21
N PRO A 164 -14.76 -18.11 -14.94
CA PRO A 164 -13.68 -17.95 -15.92
C PRO A 164 -14.10 -16.88 -16.97
N PRO A 165 -13.16 -16.08 -17.50
CA PRO A 165 -13.46 -15.23 -18.64
C PRO A 165 -14.06 -16.11 -19.76
N ARG A 166 -15.20 -15.70 -20.33
CA ARG A 166 -15.75 -16.39 -21.47
C ARG A 166 -14.72 -16.39 -22.60
N ALA A 167 -14.24 -17.56 -22.96
CA ALA A 167 -13.40 -17.75 -24.12
C ALA A 167 -14.21 -17.37 -25.36
N GLY A 168 -13.81 -16.26 -26.03
CA GLY A 168 -14.23 -15.91 -27.38
C GLY A 168 -15.75 -15.73 -27.54
N GLY A 169 -16.22 -14.52 -27.23
CA GLY A 169 -17.47 -14.00 -27.71
C GLY A 169 -17.18 -12.67 -28.36
N GLY A 170 -16.91 -12.66 -29.65
CA GLY A 170 -16.98 -11.45 -30.47
C GLY A 170 -18.34 -10.80 -30.22
N GLY A 171 -18.33 -9.50 -29.94
CA GLY A 171 -19.53 -8.73 -29.65
C GLY A 171 -20.56 -8.84 -30.76
N GLY A 172 -21.54 -9.73 -30.55
CA GLY A 172 -22.85 -9.60 -31.16
C GLY A 172 -23.66 -8.71 -30.22
N PRO A 173 -24.41 -7.71 -30.71
CA PRO A 173 -25.30 -6.94 -29.88
C PRO A 173 -26.33 -7.87 -29.27
N ALA A 174 -26.57 -7.73 -27.97
CA ALA A 174 -27.66 -8.43 -27.28
C ALA A 174 -28.96 -8.17 -28.02
N PRO A 175 -29.81 -9.20 -28.26
CA PRO A 175 -31.13 -8.97 -28.86
C PRO A 175 -31.93 -8.12 -27.85
N SER A 176 -32.34 -6.93 -28.31
CA SER A 176 -33.27 -6.07 -27.60
C SER A 176 -34.59 -6.79 -27.47
N PRO A 177 -35.23 -6.92 -26.31
CA PRO A 177 -36.56 -7.43 -26.22
C PRO A 177 -37.53 -6.38 -26.75
N GLY A 178 -38.27 -6.72 -27.84
CA GLY A 178 -39.47 -6.06 -28.26
C GLY A 178 -39.29 -4.76 -29.06
N ARG A 179 -39.06 -4.89 -30.36
CA ARG A 179 -39.56 -3.93 -31.33
C ARG A 179 -40.52 -4.67 -32.23
N THR A 180 -41.80 -4.33 -32.08
CA THR A 180 -42.86 -4.66 -33.02
C THR A 180 -42.52 -4.09 -34.40
N ALA A 181 -42.63 -4.95 -35.40
CA ALA A 181 -42.53 -4.59 -36.81
C ALA A 181 -43.68 -3.64 -37.13
N ASP A 182 -43.36 -2.37 -37.37
CA ASP A 182 -44.10 -1.45 -38.25
C ASP A 182 -43.59 -0.02 -38.02
N ALA A 183 -42.50 0.33 -38.73
CA ALA A 183 -42.17 1.72 -39.01
C ALA A 183 -41.35 1.78 -40.31
N PRO A 184 -41.69 2.65 -41.29
CA PRO A 184 -41.04 2.75 -42.56
C PRO A 184 -39.61 3.31 -42.41
N ALA A 185 -38.67 2.79 -43.22
CA ALA A 185 -37.28 3.17 -43.26
C ALA A 185 -37.13 4.66 -43.65
N PRO A 186 -36.32 5.46 -42.92
CA PRO A 186 -35.92 6.78 -43.37
C PRO A 186 -34.89 6.68 -44.48
N SER A 187 -35.04 7.53 -45.47
CA SER A 187 -34.18 7.70 -46.65
C SER A 187 -32.73 8.08 -46.26
N PRO A 188 -31.71 7.70 -47.05
CA PRO A 188 -30.35 8.05 -46.76
C PRO A 188 -30.06 9.49 -47.21
N GLU A 189 -30.16 10.47 -46.33
CA GLU A 189 -29.52 11.76 -46.54
C GLU A 189 -28.03 11.66 -46.21
N ARG A 190 -27.23 11.93 -47.23
CA ARG A 190 -25.78 12.07 -47.14
C ARG A 190 -25.42 13.27 -46.26
N THR A 191 -24.89 13.02 -45.08
CA THR A 191 -24.01 13.98 -44.41
C THR A 191 -22.57 13.47 -44.58
N ALA A 192 -21.91 14.01 -45.59
CA ALA A 192 -20.46 14.00 -45.70
C ALA A 192 -19.91 14.86 -44.54
N ASP A 193 -18.74 14.45 -44.00
CA ASP A 193 -17.92 15.13 -42.98
C ASP A 193 -18.34 14.91 -41.50
N ALA A 194 -18.36 13.64 -41.06
CA ALA A 194 -17.96 13.29 -39.75
C ALA A 194 -16.62 12.54 -39.83
N PRO A 195 -15.55 12.98 -39.11
CA PRO A 195 -14.32 12.21 -39.09
C PRO A 195 -14.63 10.83 -38.54
N ALA A 196 -14.18 9.79 -39.25
CA ALA A 196 -14.30 8.40 -38.79
C ALA A 196 -13.84 8.29 -37.35
N PRO A 197 -14.60 7.60 -36.46
CA PRO A 197 -14.09 7.34 -35.13
C PRO A 197 -12.77 6.62 -35.28
N SER A 198 -11.72 7.25 -34.76
CA SER A 198 -10.40 6.63 -34.64
C SER A 198 -10.59 5.25 -34.05
N PRO A 199 -9.99 4.18 -34.60
CA PRO A 199 -10.12 2.85 -34.03
C PRO A 199 -9.73 2.95 -32.57
N ALA A 200 -10.69 2.69 -31.68
CA ALA A 200 -10.49 2.68 -30.25
C ALA A 200 -9.19 1.90 -30.02
N GLY A 201 -8.17 2.61 -29.58
CA GLY A 201 -6.86 2.06 -29.40
C GLY A 201 -7.00 0.79 -28.60
N ARG A 202 -6.48 -0.30 -29.11
CA ARG A 202 -6.39 -1.59 -28.40
C ARG A 202 -5.79 -1.32 -27.03
N ALA A 203 -6.64 -1.23 -26.04
CA ALA A 203 -6.25 -1.27 -24.64
C ALA A 203 -5.55 -2.63 -24.43
N GLY A 204 -4.28 -2.60 -24.10
CA GLY A 204 -3.53 -3.81 -23.81
C GLY A 204 -2.78 -4.36 -25.03
N GLY A 205 -1.76 -3.66 -25.47
CA GLY A 205 -0.67 -4.28 -26.17
C GLY A 205 -0.08 -5.35 -25.26
N GLY A 206 -0.15 -6.63 -25.65
CA GLY A 206 0.47 -7.76 -24.96
C GLY A 206 2.01 -7.70 -25.04
N GLY A 207 2.59 -6.63 -24.49
CA GLY A 207 4.03 -6.52 -24.25
C GLY A 207 4.41 -7.56 -23.20
N ARG A 208 5.50 -8.29 -23.43
CA ARG A 208 6.07 -9.19 -22.42
C ARG A 208 6.31 -8.37 -21.14
N PRO A 209 5.91 -8.88 -19.94
CA PRO A 209 6.14 -8.18 -18.68
C PRO A 209 7.62 -7.80 -18.54
N ASP A 210 7.89 -6.57 -18.12
CA ASP A 210 9.26 -6.10 -17.93
C ASP A 210 9.88 -6.72 -16.69
N LEU A 211 10.28 -7.99 -16.82
CA LEU A 211 10.95 -8.72 -15.74
C LEU A 211 12.31 -8.10 -15.39
N ALA A 212 12.99 -7.49 -16.37
CA ALA A 212 14.30 -6.85 -16.12
C ALA A 212 14.16 -5.58 -15.29
N GLY A 213 13.22 -4.68 -15.63
CA GLY A 213 12.92 -3.50 -14.82
C GLY A 213 12.42 -3.88 -13.42
N ALA A 214 11.54 -4.87 -13.36
CA ALA A 214 10.99 -5.37 -12.09
C ALA A 214 12.05 -5.96 -11.16
N THR A 215 12.93 -6.82 -11.68
CA THR A 215 14.01 -7.43 -10.88
C THR A 215 15.04 -6.40 -10.44
N THR A 216 15.43 -5.45 -11.31
CA THR A 216 16.36 -4.37 -10.92
C THR A 216 15.76 -3.48 -9.84
N LEU A 217 14.49 -3.12 -9.93
CA LEU A 217 13.81 -2.35 -8.88
C LEU A 217 13.72 -3.13 -7.57
N ALA A 218 13.33 -4.41 -7.63
CA ALA A 218 13.25 -5.27 -6.45
C ALA A 218 14.60 -5.40 -5.72
N LEU A 219 15.68 -5.61 -6.48
CA LEU A 219 17.03 -5.71 -5.94
C LEU A 219 17.52 -4.37 -5.39
N ALA A 220 17.22 -3.25 -6.08
CA ALA A 220 17.55 -1.91 -5.59
C ALA A 220 16.90 -1.62 -4.23
N LEU A 221 15.60 -1.91 -4.11
CA LEU A 221 14.86 -1.73 -2.85
C LEU A 221 15.33 -2.70 -1.76
N GLY A 222 15.62 -3.96 -2.13
CA GLY A 222 16.20 -4.93 -1.21
C GLY A 222 17.54 -4.46 -0.65
N ALA A 223 18.44 -3.97 -1.51
CA ALA A 223 19.74 -3.43 -1.08
C ALA A 223 19.56 -2.19 -0.19
N LEU A 224 18.65 -1.25 -0.56
CA LEU A 224 18.36 -0.06 0.24
C LEU A 224 17.88 -0.42 1.65
N LEU A 225 16.90 -1.29 1.75
CA LEU A 225 16.29 -1.66 3.03
C LEU A 225 17.26 -2.49 3.89
N THR A 226 18.08 -3.33 3.26
CA THR A 226 19.16 -4.03 3.96
C THR A 226 20.17 -3.02 4.52
N ALA A 227 20.58 -2.04 3.72
CA ALA A 227 21.49 -0.97 4.17
C ALA A 227 20.91 -0.19 5.35
N LEU A 228 19.64 0.23 5.27
CA LEU A 228 18.96 0.95 6.34
C LEU A 228 18.84 0.12 7.62
N THR A 229 18.64 -1.19 7.49
CA THR A 229 18.55 -2.10 8.63
C THR A 229 19.92 -2.30 9.30
N LEU A 230 20.97 -2.57 8.51
CA LEU A 230 22.34 -2.75 9.01
C LEU A 230 22.99 -1.44 9.50
N GLY A 231 22.56 -0.29 8.96
CA GLY A 231 23.03 1.03 9.37
C GLY A 231 22.78 1.32 10.85
N ARG A 232 21.78 0.68 11.46
CA ARG A 232 21.50 0.77 12.90
C ARG A 232 22.65 0.25 13.76
N ASP A 233 23.42 -0.72 13.28
CA ASP A 233 24.59 -1.26 13.96
C ASP A 233 25.87 -0.47 13.64
N GLY A 234 25.77 0.57 12.82
CA GLY A 234 26.86 1.48 12.43
C GLY A 234 26.82 1.87 10.95
N TRP A 235 26.60 3.15 10.70
CA TRP A 235 26.50 3.72 9.34
C TRP A 235 27.83 3.68 8.56
N LEU A 236 28.96 3.65 9.26
CA LEU A 236 30.30 3.63 8.66
C LEU A 236 30.80 2.22 8.29
N ARG A 237 29.96 1.20 8.46
CA ARG A 237 30.34 -0.17 8.08
C ARG A 237 30.45 -0.27 6.54
N PRO A 238 31.53 -0.88 6.01
CA PRO A 238 31.72 -1.03 4.57
C PRO A 238 30.53 -1.72 3.87
N ALA A 239 29.89 -2.68 4.54
CA ALA A 239 28.71 -3.37 4.02
C ALA A 239 27.52 -2.42 3.79
N VAL A 240 27.31 -1.42 4.67
CA VAL A 240 26.25 -0.41 4.50
C VAL A 240 26.54 0.46 3.30
N GLY A 241 27.76 0.96 3.17
CA GLY A 241 28.20 1.74 2.02
C GLY A 241 28.07 0.97 0.70
N ALA A 242 28.50 -0.30 0.68
CA ALA A 242 28.39 -1.16 -0.50
C ALA A 242 26.92 -1.40 -0.90
N LEU A 243 26.01 -1.62 0.05
CA LEU A 243 24.59 -1.82 -0.21
C LEU A 243 23.91 -0.54 -0.70
N LEU A 244 24.25 0.63 -0.15
CA LEU A 244 23.76 1.92 -0.63
C LEU A 244 24.21 2.19 -2.06
N LEU A 245 25.49 1.91 -2.35
CA LEU A 245 26.02 2.03 -3.71
C LEU A 245 25.34 1.05 -4.66
N ALA A 246 25.19 -0.22 -4.27
CA ALA A 246 24.48 -1.22 -5.06
C ALA A 246 23.03 -0.80 -5.33
N SER A 247 22.33 -0.27 -4.33
CA SER A 247 20.96 0.27 -4.50
C SER A 247 20.94 1.42 -5.51
N ALA A 248 21.85 2.37 -5.39
CA ALA A 248 21.94 3.51 -6.31
C ALA A 248 22.24 3.07 -7.75
N VAL A 249 23.17 2.14 -7.95
CA VAL A 249 23.52 1.58 -9.26
C VAL A 249 22.33 0.82 -9.85
N LEU A 250 21.67 -0.03 -9.08
CA LEU A 250 20.50 -0.77 -9.54
C LEU A 250 19.33 0.14 -9.86
N LEU A 251 19.13 1.22 -9.10
CA LEU A 251 18.10 2.22 -9.40
C LEU A 251 18.44 2.99 -10.69
N ALA A 252 19.70 3.36 -10.88
CA ALA A 252 20.16 3.99 -12.13
C ALA A 252 19.97 3.04 -13.33
N LEU A 253 20.29 1.75 -13.15
CA LEU A 253 20.05 0.72 -14.16
C LEU A 253 18.56 0.56 -14.47
N PHE A 254 17.70 0.52 -13.44
CA PHE A 254 16.24 0.52 -13.62
C PHE A 254 15.79 1.72 -14.47
N VAL A 255 16.22 2.93 -14.11
CA VAL A 255 15.90 4.16 -14.88
C VAL A 255 16.41 4.07 -16.29
N ALA A 256 17.61 3.52 -16.52
CA ALA A 256 18.19 3.36 -17.87
C ALA A 256 17.40 2.34 -18.71
N VAL A 257 16.96 1.24 -18.11
CA VAL A 257 16.11 0.22 -18.74
C VAL A 257 14.76 0.83 -19.14
N GLU A 258 14.08 1.51 -18.19
CA GLU A 258 12.78 2.16 -18.41
C GLU A 258 12.83 3.21 -19.53
N ARG A 259 13.91 4.02 -19.60
CA ARG A 259 14.08 5.03 -20.65
C ARG A 259 14.27 4.45 -22.06
N ARG A 260 14.73 3.22 -22.16
CA ARG A 260 14.98 2.55 -23.46
C ARG A 260 13.79 1.73 -23.93
N ARG A 261 12.79 1.50 -23.08
CA ARG A 261 11.60 0.71 -23.39
C ARG A 261 10.55 1.55 -24.12
N LYS A 262 9.91 0.94 -25.13
CA LYS A 262 8.76 1.55 -25.84
C LYS A 262 7.51 1.61 -24.95
N ASP A 263 7.32 0.58 -24.10
CA ASP A 263 6.22 0.49 -23.11
C ASP A 263 6.83 0.34 -21.72
N PRO A 264 7.23 1.46 -21.05
CA PRO A 264 7.83 1.43 -19.76
C PRO A 264 6.79 1.10 -18.67
N MET A 265 7.19 0.38 -17.61
CA MET A 265 6.33 0.12 -16.42
C MET A 265 5.98 1.43 -15.72
N ILE A 266 6.94 2.36 -15.65
CA ILE A 266 6.74 3.71 -15.12
C ILE A 266 7.20 4.71 -16.16
N ASP A 267 6.27 5.49 -16.71
CA ASP A 267 6.61 6.63 -17.56
C ASP A 267 7.28 7.73 -16.71
N LEU A 268 8.60 7.76 -16.75
CA LEU A 268 9.39 8.76 -16.01
C LEU A 268 9.08 10.20 -16.44
N GLY A 269 8.51 10.41 -17.63
CA GLY A 269 8.03 11.71 -18.09
C GLY A 269 6.90 12.26 -17.22
N LEU A 270 6.10 11.38 -16.59
CA LEU A 270 5.05 11.78 -15.67
C LEU A 270 5.58 12.43 -14.38
N LEU A 271 6.80 12.14 -13.97
CA LEU A 271 7.45 12.82 -12.83
C LEU A 271 7.66 14.32 -13.08
N ARG A 272 7.61 14.76 -14.32
CA ARG A 272 7.62 16.20 -14.67
C ARG A 272 6.26 16.86 -14.43
N ARG A 273 5.18 16.10 -14.36
CA ARG A 273 3.84 16.63 -14.06
C ARG A 273 3.71 16.93 -12.58
N PRO A 274 3.37 18.18 -12.18
CA PRO A 274 3.32 18.57 -10.76
C PRO A 274 2.37 17.70 -9.93
N ALA A 275 1.19 17.38 -10.47
CA ALA A 275 0.19 16.55 -9.78
C ALA A 275 0.68 15.12 -9.53
N PHE A 276 1.34 14.48 -10.54
CA PHE A 276 1.89 13.14 -10.38
C PHE A 276 3.04 13.12 -9.36
N ARG A 277 3.91 14.12 -9.41
CA ARG A 277 5.00 14.28 -8.44
C ARG A 277 4.46 14.48 -7.03
N ALA A 278 3.45 15.34 -6.83
CA ALA A 278 2.81 15.54 -5.53
C ALA A 278 2.17 14.25 -5.00
N SER A 279 1.53 13.46 -5.86
CA SER A 279 0.98 12.15 -5.50
C SER A 279 2.07 11.17 -5.06
N THR A 280 3.13 11.02 -5.84
CA THR A 280 4.19 10.04 -5.59
C THR A 280 5.04 10.42 -4.37
N VAL A 281 5.44 11.70 -4.25
CA VAL A 281 6.16 12.23 -3.08
C VAL A 281 5.27 12.18 -1.84
N GLY A 282 4.01 12.58 -1.94
CA GLY A 282 3.05 12.49 -0.83
C GLY A 282 2.87 11.04 -0.35
N ALA A 283 2.82 10.07 -1.27
CA ALA A 283 2.75 8.66 -0.92
C ALA A 283 4.02 8.17 -0.19
N LEU A 284 5.19 8.56 -0.68
CA LEU A 284 6.48 8.25 -0.04
C LEU A 284 6.53 8.78 1.40
N PHE A 285 6.19 10.06 1.60
CA PHE A 285 6.21 10.68 2.93
C PHE A 285 5.10 10.14 3.84
N THR A 286 3.94 9.75 3.31
CA THR A 286 2.91 9.04 4.09
C THR A 286 3.45 7.72 4.62
N GLY A 287 4.16 6.97 3.78
CA GLY A 287 4.86 5.75 4.19
C GLY A 287 5.92 6.04 5.25
N LEU A 288 6.81 6.97 4.97
CA LEU A 288 8.00 7.27 5.78
C LEU A 288 7.64 7.82 7.16
N ALA A 289 6.77 8.82 7.22
CA ALA A 289 6.39 9.49 8.44
C ALA A 289 5.27 8.75 9.18
N VAL A 290 4.11 8.57 8.52
CA VAL A 290 2.89 8.12 9.20
C VAL A 290 2.90 6.61 9.39
N ILE A 291 3.01 5.83 8.29
CA ILE A 291 2.96 4.36 8.41
C ILE A 291 4.19 3.85 9.19
N GLY A 292 5.38 4.45 8.96
CA GLY A 292 6.60 4.10 9.68
C GLY A 292 6.41 4.16 11.20
N LEU A 293 5.98 5.30 11.72
CA LEU A 293 5.78 5.48 13.16
C LEU A 293 4.67 4.59 13.71
N PHE A 294 3.48 4.63 13.09
CA PHE A 294 2.32 3.88 13.61
C PHE A 294 2.47 2.36 13.50
N SER A 295 3.41 1.86 12.67
CA SER A 295 3.80 0.45 12.66
C SER A 295 4.61 0.03 13.87
N VAL A 296 5.33 0.96 14.49
CA VAL A 296 6.26 0.70 15.62
C VAL A 296 5.62 1.10 16.96
N LEU A 297 4.74 2.09 16.96
CA LEU A 297 4.13 2.66 18.17
C LEU A 297 3.53 1.62 19.14
N PRO A 298 2.75 0.60 18.68
CA PRO A 298 2.24 -0.42 19.61
C PRO A 298 3.37 -1.13 20.36
N SER A 299 4.44 -1.48 19.66
CA SER A 299 5.61 -2.15 20.26
C SER A 299 6.35 -1.25 21.27
N LEU A 300 6.43 0.05 21.01
CA LEU A 300 7.04 1.02 21.94
C LEU A 300 6.23 1.15 23.24
N LEU A 301 4.90 1.26 23.12
CA LEU A 301 4.00 1.33 24.29
C LEU A 301 4.02 0.05 25.10
N MET A 302 4.06 -1.12 24.44
CA MET A 302 4.13 -2.41 25.13
C MET A 302 5.43 -2.58 25.91
N ARG A 303 6.58 -2.12 25.36
CA ARG A 303 7.89 -2.26 25.98
C ARG A 303 8.17 -1.17 27.02
N GLY A 304 7.89 0.10 26.69
CA GLY A 304 8.19 1.23 27.57
C GLY A 304 7.21 1.38 28.71
N GLN A 305 5.91 1.24 28.42
CA GLN A 305 4.85 1.46 29.40
C GLN A 305 4.21 0.17 29.95
N GLY A 306 4.64 -1.01 29.48
CA GLY A 306 4.02 -2.28 29.87
C GLY A 306 2.56 -2.40 29.43
N VAL A 307 2.11 -1.64 28.43
CA VAL A 307 0.73 -1.67 27.94
C VAL A 307 0.41 -3.06 27.41
N ALA A 308 -0.70 -3.63 27.87
CA ALA A 308 -1.13 -4.95 27.42
C ALA A 308 -1.39 -4.98 25.90
N PRO A 309 -1.11 -6.10 25.21
CA PRO A 309 -1.26 -6.22 23.76
C PRO A 309 -2.65 -5.81 23.25
N LEU A 310 -3.71 -6.20 23.99
CA LEU A 310 -5.08 -5.87 23.64
C LEU A 310 -5.37 -4.36 23.73
N THR A 311 -4.81 -3.70 24.73
CA THR A 311 -4.91 -2.24 24.88
C THR A 311 -4.16 -1.51 23.77
N ALA A 312 -2.94 -1.97 23.43
CA ALA A 312 -2.18 -1.44 22.29
C ALA A 312 -2.93 -1.63 20.96
N ALA A 313 -3.60 -2.78 20.77
CA ALA A 313 -4.49 -3.01 19.64
C ALA A 313 -5.68 -2.05 19.63
N GLY A 314 -6.30 -1.79 20.77
CA GLY A 314 -7.39 -0.81 20.92
C GLY A 314 -6.96 0.60 20.51
N LEU A 315 -5.77 1.02 20.92
CA LEU A 315 -5.18 2.30 20.51
C LEU A 315 -4.94 2.37 18.98
N PHE A 316 -4.47 1.27 18.39
CA PHE A 316 -4.30 1.20 16.92
C PHE A 316 -5.67 1.26 16.22
N VAL A 317 -6.70 0.60 16.77
CA VAL A 317 -8.09 0.68 16.26
C VAL A 317 -8.63 2.10 16.39
N LEU A 318 -8.34 2.81 17.47
CA LEU A 318 -8.74 4.22 17.65
C LEU A 318 -8.15 5.08 16.52
N TRP A 319 -6.83 4.98 16.25
CA TRP A 319 -6.16 5.69 15.17
C TRP A 319 -6.70 5.30 13.79
N SER A 320 -6.76 4.00 13.49
CA SER A 320 -7.19 3.51 12.17
C SER A 320 -8.68 3.67 11.93
N GLY A 321 -9.51 3.55 12.97
CA GLY A 321 -10.95 3.79 12.92
C GLY A 321 -11.26 5.27 12.66
N THR A 322 -10.57 6.18 13.33
CA THR A 322 -10.65 7.62 13.05
C THR A 322 -10.24 7.92 11.62
N SER A 323 -9.13 7.33 11.15
CA SER A 323 -8.68 7.44 9.76
C SER A 323 -9.77 6.98 8.78
N PHE A 324 -10.41 5.86 9.04
CA PHE A 324 -11.50 5.33 8.22
C PHE A 324 -12.70 6.29 8.16
N VAL A 325 -13.17 6.77 9.31
CA VAL A 325 -14.32 7.70 9.38
C VAL A 325 -14.02 8.99 8.62
N VAL A 326 -12.84 9.57 8.82
CA VAL A 326 -12.43 10.79 8.15
C VAL A 326 -12.25 10.57 6.65
N ALA A 327 -11.68 9.45 6.21
CA ALA A 327 -11.55 9.10 4.80
C ALA A 327 -12.92 9.02 4.10
N LEU A 328 -13.94 8.45 4.75
CA LEU A 328 -15.30 8.42 4.22
C LEU A 328 -15.89 9.84 4.06
N GLN A 329 -15.59 10.74 5.00
CA GLN A 329 -16.08 12.11 4.98
C GLN A 329 -15.27 13.04 4.07
N ALA A 330 -14.04 12.68 3.75
CA ALA A 330 -13.14 13.47 2.89
C ALA A 330 -13.73 13.75 1.50
N ARG A 331 -14.69 12.94 1.04
CA ARG A 331 -15.45 13.19 -0.19
C ARG A 331 -16.20 14.54 -0.15
N ARG A 332 -16.67 14.96 1.02
CA ARG A 332 -17.35 16.26 1.21
C ARG A 332 -16.39 17.45 1.08
N LEU A 333 -15.11 17.24 1.41
CA LEU A 333 -14.05 18.23 1.23
C LEU A 333 -13.55 18.30 -0.21
N ALA A 334 -13.68 17.22 -0.98
CA ALA A 334 -13.13 17.10 -2.33
C ALA A 334 -13.66 18.17 -3.32
N GLY A 335 -14.86 18.70 -3.07
CA GLY A 335 -15.42 19.81 -3.85
C GLY A 335 -15.00 21.22 -3.39
N ARG A 336 -14.38 21.33 -2.21
CA ARG A 336 -14.04 22.62 -1.58
C ARG A 336 -12.55 22.89 -1.50
N ILE A 337 -11.74 21.84 -1.39
CA ILE A 337 -10.28 21.92 -1.21
C ILE A 337 -9.62 21.07 -2.29
N SER A 338 -8.63 21.63 -3.00
CA SER A 338 -7.89 20.87 -4.01
C SER A 338 -7.06 19.74 -3.36
N ALA A 339 -6.80 18.66 -4.11
CA ALA A 339 -6.12 17.48 -3.60
C ALA A 339 -4.74 17.76 -2.95
N PRO A 340 -3.86 18.63 -3.48
CA PRO A 340 -2.59 18.98 -2.82
C PRO A 340 -2.77 19.62 -1.44
N TYR A 341 -3.74 20.53 -1.29
CA TYR A 341 -4.02 21.16 0.00
C TYR A 341 -4.66 20.19 0.98
N GLN A 342 -5.49 19.25 0.50
CA GLN A 342 -6.03 18.17 1.31
C GLN A 342 -4.92 17.25 1.84
N LEU A 343 -3.90 16.95 1.00
CA LEU A 343 -2.71 16.22 1.41
C LEU A 343 -1.91 16.98 2.47
N ALA A 344 -1.64 18.27 2.23
CA ALA A 344 -0.91 19.11 3.18
C ALA A 344 -1.61 19.17 4.54
N LEU A 345 -2.94 19.37 4.55
CA LEU A 345 -3.73 19.34 5.78
C LEU A 345 -3.63 17.99 6.48
N GLY A 346 -3.69 16.88 5.73
CA GLY A 346 -3.51 15.53 6.26
C GLY A 346 -2.16 15.33 6.93
N PHE A 347 -1.08 15.84 6.33
CA PHE A 347 0.26 15.80 6.91
C PHE A 347 0.39 16.70 8.15
N VAL A 348 -0.14 17.92 8.11
CA VAL A 348 -0.12 18.84 9.27
C VAL A 348 -0.88 18.23 10.45
N LEU A 349 -2.07 17.65 10.23
CA LEU A 349 -2.81 16.97 11.28
C LEU A 349 -2.07 15.72 11.79
N SER A 350 -1.41 14.96 10.91
CA SER A 350 -0.58 13.83 11.33
C SER A 350 0.57 14.29 12.24
N ALA A 351 1.28 15.37 11.87
CA ALA A 351 2.32 15.96 12.71
C ALA A 351 1.77 16.48 14.05
N ALA A 352 0.67 17.25 14.01
CA ALA A 352 0.02 17.78 15.21
C ALA A 352 -0.46 16.68 16.17
N GLY A 353 -0.93 15.54 15.62
CA GLY A 353 -1.34 14.39 16.42
C GLY A 353 -0.19 13.59 17.00
N VAL A 354 1.02 13.69 16.44
CA VAL A 354 2.23 13.07 16.98
C VAL A 354 2.81 13.88 18.14
N LEU A 355 2.69 15.21 18.14
CA LEU A 355 3.25 16.06 19.19
C LEU A 355 2.79 15.69 20.63
N PRO A 356 1.49 15.40 20.90
CA PRO A 356 1.07 14.93 22.22
C PRO A 356 1.69 13.60 22.65
N LEU A 357 2.26 12.81 21.74
CA LEU A 357 2.89 11.53 22.05
C LEU A 357 4.29 11.68 22.65
N LEU A 358 4.92 12.86 22.50
CA LEU A 358 6.24 13.14 23.11
C LEU A 358 6.17 12.97 24.63
N GLY A 359 7.17 12.29 25.20
CA GLY A 359 7.26 11.98 26.61
C GLY A 359 6.24 10.97 27.13
N THR A 360 5.46 10.31 26.27
CA THR A 360 4.43 9.35 26.73
C THR A 360 5.01 7.97 26.99
N VAL A 361 6.09 7.57 26.35
CA VAL A 361 6.70 6.24 26.49
C VAL A 361 7.48 6.14 27.80
N ASP A 362 8.14 7.22 28.20
CA ASP A 362 8.99 7.26 29.41
C ASP A 362 8.28 7.92 30.61
N ALA A 363 6.99 8.23 30.48
CA ALA A 363 6.20 8.81 31.57
C ALA A 363 6.04 7.81 32.73
N PRO A 364 5.96 8.29 33.99
CA PRO A 364 5.78 7.41 35.17
C PRO A 364 4.46 6.62 35.11
N ALA A 365 3.45 7.12 34.41
CA ALA A 365 2.18 6.46 34.13
C ALA A 365 1.69 6.84 32.75
N VAL A 366 0.94 5.96 32.10
CA VAL A 366 0.38 6.21 30.76
C VAL A 366 -0.51 7.44 30.77
N PRO A 367 -0.18 8.54 30.06
CA PRO A 367 -1.01 9.73 30.00
C PRO A 367 -2.15 9.55 28.98
N TRP A 368 -3.14 8.73 29.31
CA TRP A 368 -4.25 8.31 28.44
C TRP A 368 -4.91 9.45 27.65
N PRO A 369 -5.27 10.60 28.27
CA PRO A 369 -5.94 11.67 27.52
C PRO A 369 -5.08 12.25 26.41
N ARG A 370 -3.77 12.44 26.66
CA ARG A 370 -2.82 12.95 25.65
C ARG A 370 -2.63 11.94 24.53
N LEU A 371 -2.43 10.66 24.88
CA LEU A 371 -2.24 9.58 23.93
C LEU A 371 -3.46 9.41 23.01
N MET A 372 -4.67 9.34 23.58
CA MET A 372 -5.90 9.20 22.80
C MET A 372 -6.16 10.42 21.91
N ALA A 373 -6.02 11.65 22.44
CA ALA A 373 -6.19 12.86 21.65
C ALA A 373 -5.21 12.92 20.46
N GLY A 374 -3.94 12.59 20.72
CA GLY A 374 -2.91 12.51 19.67
C GLY A 374 -3.27 11.50 18.57
N LEU A 375 -3.70 10.31 18.97
CA LEU A 375 -4.10 9.25 18.03
C LEU A 375 -5.33 9.62 17.19
N VAL A 376 -6.31 10.30 17.76
CA VAL A 376 -7.51 10.79 17.05
C VAL A 376 -7.09 11.83 16.01
N VAL A 377 -6.27 12.83 16.39
CA VAL A 377 -5.81 13.89 15.47
C VAL A 377 -4.93 13.29 14.36
N ALA A 378 -3.97 12.44 14.70
CA ALA A 378 -3.12 11.77 13.70
C ALA A 378 -3.94 10.82 12.80
N GLY A 379 -4.96 10.14 13.35
CA GLY A 379 -5.89 9.32 12.60
C GLY A 379 -6.70 10.15 11.59
N ALA A 380 -7.16 11.34 11.99
CA ALA A 380 -7.84 12.26 11.08
C ALA A 380 -6.91 12.69 9.93
N GLY A 381 -5.65 13.04 10.23
CA GLY A 381 -4.63 13.33 9.23
C GLY A 381 -4.43 12.18 8.25
N SER A 382 -4.21 10.97 8.76
CA SER A 382 -4.06 9.75 7.97
C SER A 382 -5.28 9.48 7.07
N GLY A 383 -6.49 9.75 7.56
CA GLY A 383 -7.74 9.60 6.79
C GLY A 383 -7.79 10.53 5.58
N LEU A 384 -7.37 11.79 5.72
CA LEU A 384 -7.27 12.73 4.60
C LEU A 384 -6.24 12.28 3.57
N LEU A 385 -5.06 11.80 4.01
CA LEU A 385 -4.02 11.26 3.13
C LEU A 385 -4.52 10.06 2.34
N ASN A 386 -5.17 9.10 3.02
CA ASN A 386 -5.69 7.88 2.40
C ASN A 386 -6.82 8.15 1.40
N ALA A 387 -7.57 9.24 1.55
CA ALA A 387 -8.61 9.64 0.59
C ALA A 387 -8.03 10.40 -0.61
N ALA A 388 -7.06 11.29 -0.39
CA ALA A 388 -6.56 12.19 -1.43
C ALA A 388 -5.50 11.52 -2.33
N LEU A 389 -4.60 10.68 -1.78
CA LEU A 389 -3.50 10.08 -2.53
C LEU A 389 -3.95 9.22 -3.71
N PRO A 390 -4.86 8.21 -3.54
CA PRO A 390 -5.27 7.37 -4.66
C PRO A 390 -6.00 8.18 -5.74
N ARG A 391 -6.80 9.18 -5.34
CA ARG A 391 -7.49 10.06 -6.28
C ARG A 391 -6.48 10.85 -7.10
N LEU A 392 -5.53 11.53 -6.44
CA LEU A 392 -4.52 12.33 -7.14
C LEU A 392 -3.63 11.46 -8.03
N ALA A 393 -3.34 10.22 -7.63
CA ALA A 393 -2.57 9.28 -8.43
C ALA A 393 -3.23 8.95 -9.76
N VAL A 394 -4.55 8.71 -9.75
CA VAL A 394 -5.34 8.39 -10.95
C VAL A 394 -5.59 9.65 -11.78
N ASP A 395 -5.99 10.76 -11.15
CA ASP A 395 -6.31 12.02 -11.84
C ASP A 395 -5.09 12.70 -12.49
N SER A 396 -3.87 12.33 -12.08
CA SER A 396 -2.61 12.92 -12.58
C SER A 396 -2.09 12.27 -13.87
N VAL A 397 -2.70 11.19 -14.32
CA VAL A 397 -2.30 10.42 -15.49
C VAL A 397 -3.45 10.30 -16.49
N PRO A 398 -3.19 10.01 -17.79
CA PRO A 398 -4.26 9.70 -18.74
C PRO A 398 -5.08 8.47 -18.28
N PRO A 399 -6.38 8.41 -18.60
CA PRO A 399 -7.27 7.32 -18.16
C PRO A 399 -6.74 5.91 -18.48
N GLU A 400 -6.06 5.75 -19.62
CA GLU A 400 -5.47 4.50 -20.08
C GLU A 400 -4.30 4.05 -19.19
N ARG A 401 -3.70 4.98 -18.45
CA ARG A 401 -2.56 4.77 -17.55
C ARG A 401 -2.92 4.86 -16.06
N ALA A 402 -4.20 4.87 -15.72
CA ALA A 402 -4.69 4.99 -14.34
C ALA A 402 -4.12 3.89 -13.41
N ALA A 403 -4.00 2.66 -13.91
CA ALA A 403 -3.38 1.54 -13.17
C ALA A 403 -1.90 1.79 -12.87
N MET A 404 -1.14 2.36 -13.82
CA MET A 404 0.26 2.75 -13.61
C MET A 404 0.38 3.87 -12.57
N GLY A 405 -0.47 4.89 -12.63
CA GLY A 405 -0.50 5.98 -11.64
C GLY A 405 -0.75 5.44 -10.22
N SER A 406 -1.73 4.56 -10.06
CA SER A 406 -2.03 3.90 -8.79
C SER A 406 -0.87 2.98 -8.33
N GLY A 407 -0.29 2.22 -9.25
CA GLY A 407 0.87 1.36 -8.99
C GLY A 407 2.07 2.15 -8.47
N ALA A 408 2.45 3.22 -9.16
CA ALA A 408 3.56 4.09 -8.77
C ALA A 408 3.34 4.73 -7.39
N ASN A 409 2.12 5.21 -7.11
CA ASN A 409 1.75 5.76 -5.80
C ASN A 409 1.89 4.72 -4.68
N ASN A 410 1.33 3.52 -4.86
CA ASN A 410 1.43 2.47 -3.86
C ASN A 410 2.88 1.98 -3.67
N THR A 411 3.65 1.82 -4.75
CA THR A 411 5.08 1.47 -4.67
C THR A 411 5.84 2.50 -3.84
N ALA A 412 5.69 3.80 -4.13
CA ALA A 412 6.32 4.87 -3.36
C ALA A 412 5.92 4.82 -1.89
N ARG A 413 4.64 4.56 -1.59
CA ARG A 413 4.12 4.45 -0.21
C ARG A 413 4.75 3.27 0.54
N TYR A 414 4.90 2.11 -0.09
CA TYR A 414 5.50 0.94 0.55
C TYR A 414 7.01 1.07 0.72
N ILE A 415 7.71 1.72 -0.23
CA ILE A 415 9.12 2.10 -0.06
C ILE A 415 9.25 3.02 1.17
N GLY A 416 8.43 4.07 1.23
CA GLY A 416 8.41 4.99 2.36
C GLY A 416 8.10 4.27 3.68
N SER A 417 7.12 3.35 3.68
CA SER A 417 6.76 2.58 4.87
C SER A 417 7.91 1.73 5.38
N ALA A 418 8.60 1.00 4.50
CA ALA A 418 9.70 0.15 4.90
C ALA A 418 10.91 0.95 5.39
N ALA A 419 11.24 2.06 4.71
CA ALA A 419 12.27 2.99 5.17
C ALA A 419 11.87 3.67 6.49
N GLY A 420 10.60 4.05 6.63
CA GLY A 420 10.05 4.66 7.84
C GLY A 420 10.11 3.75 9.05
N VAL A 421 9.70 2.48 8.92
CA VAL A 421 9.81 1.49 10.00
C VAL A 421 11.26 1.33 10.43
N ALA A 422 12.19 1.18 9.48
CA ALA A 422 13.61 1.05 9.80
C ALA A 422 14.16 2.29 10.54
N LEU A 423 13.79 3.48 10.06
CA LEU A 423 14.17 4.76 10.66
C LEU A 423 13.58 4.93 12.06
N MET A 424 12.27 4.72 12.23
CA MET A 424 11.60 4.89 13.53
C MET A 424 12.11 3.91 14.57
N LEU A 425 12.35 2.65 14.19
CA LEU A 425 12.99 1.68 15.09
C LEU A 425 14.44 2.08 15.45
N ALA A 426 15.19 2.63 14.50
CA ALA A 426 16.56 3.09 14.76
C ALA A 426 16.59 4.25 15.76
N LEU A 427 15.74 5.25 15.53
CA LEU A 427 15.65 6.43 16.40
C LEU A 427 15.10 6.08 17.78
N SER A 428 14.06 5.26 17.85
CA SER A 428 13.47 4.84 19.13
C SER A 428 14.35 3.92 19.96
N ALA A 429 15.43 3.38 19.40
CA ALA A 429 16.40 2.60 20.17
C ALA A 429 17.26 3.48 21.09
N THR A 430 17.43 4.76 20.75
CA THR A 430 18.15 5.74 21.55
C THR A 430 17.20 6.48 22.49
N ASP A 431 16.10 6.98 21.93
CA ASP A 431 15.06 7.71 22.64
C ASP A 431 13.77 7.67 21.82
N PRO A 432 12.64 7.21 22.39
CA PRO A 432 11.34 7.17 21.69
C PRO A 432 10.90 8.53 21.15
N ASP A 433 11.19 9.62 21.85
CA ASP A 433 10.81 10.98 21.46
C ASP A 433 11.51 11.44 20.18
N THR A 434 12.73 10.96 19.92
CA THR A 434 13.41 11.26 18.66
C THR A 434 12.67 10.66 17.45
N ALA A 435 12.06 9.49 17.60
CA ALA A 435 11.22 8.91 16.54
C ALA A 435 9.93 9.72 16.32
N PHE A 436 9.29 10.19 17.39
CA PHE A 436 8.10 11.04 17.29
C PHE A 436 8.42 12.38 16.63
N ALA A 437 9.49 13.05 17.07
CA ALA A 437 9.94 14.32 16.48
C ALA A 437 10.31 14.17 14.99
N ALA A 438 11.03 13.10 14.64
CA ALA A 438 11.39 12.81 13.25
C ALA A 438 10.13 12.54 12.39
N SER A 439 9.16 11.78 12.89
CA SER A 439 7.89 11.55 12.19
C SER A 439 7.15 12.85 11.95
N ALA A 440 7.03 13.72 12.95
CA ALA A 440 6.38 15.03 12.82
C ALA A 440 7.11 15.92 11.79
N ALA A 441 8.45 15.98 11.87
CA ALA A 441 9.27 16.76 10.92
C ALA A 441 9.11 16.25 9.48
N LEU A 442 9.15 14.94 9.26
CA LEU A 442 8.93 14.31 7.96
C LEU A 442 7.51 14.54 7.44
N ALA A 443 6.50 14.51 8.30
CA ALA A 443 5.13 14.83 7.91
C ALA A 443 5.03 16.30 7.45
N LEU A 444 5.63 17.26 8.17
CA LEU A 444 5.67 18.66 7.77
C LEU A 444 6.45 18.88 6.47
N ALA A 445 7.56 18.16 6.27
CA ALA A 445 8.29 18.16 5.00
C ALA A 445 7.41 17.65 3.85
N GLY A 446 6.65 16.57 4.07
CA GLY A 446 5.67 16.05 3.12
C GLY A 446 4.59 17.09 2.77
N ALA A 447 4.09 17.83 3.77
CA ALA A 447 3.14 18.92 3.55
C ALA A 447 3.73 20.02 2.65
N ALA A 448 4.94 20.49 2.98
CA ALA A 448 5.62 21.54 2.23
C ALA A 448 5.88 21.14 0.76
N LEU A 449 6.40 19.92 0.55
CA LEU A 449 6.72 19.42 -0.79
C LEU A 449 5.48 19.18 -1.66
N THR A 450 4.36 18.74 -1.08
CA THR A 450 3.10 18.56 -1.83
C THR A 450 2.48 19.89 -2.26
N VAL A 451 2.60 20.94 -1.44
CA VAL A 451 2.13 22.30 -1.79
C VAL A 451 3.06 22.96 -2.80
N ALA A 452 4.38 22.91 -2.57
CA ALA A 452 5.37 23.48 -3.49
C ALA A 452 5.31 22.87 -4.90
N GLY A 453 4.91 21.59 -5.00
CA GLY A 453 4.71 20.89 -6.26
C GLY A 453 3.37 21.17 -6.95
N SER A 454 2.46 21.96 -6.34
CA SER A 454 1.16 22.26 -6.95
C SER A 454 1.27 23.47 -7.89
N PRO A 455 0.55 23.49 -9.02
CA PRO A 455 0.51 24.67 -9.87
C PRO A 455 -0.12 25.81 -9.06
N ARG A 456 0.57 26.95 -9.00
CA ARG A 456 -0.02 28.21 -8.48
C ARG A 456 -1.20 28.54 -9.40
N ARG A 457 -2.40 28.69 -8.79
CA ARG A 457 -3.58 29.20 -9.49
C ARG A 457 -3.39 30.67 -9.81
#